data_c4b0368e0792b8c6d695e4ea162b2a3f
#
_entry.id   c4b0368e0792b8c6d695e4ea162b2a3f
#
_cell.length_a   1.000
_cell.length_b   1.000
_cell.length_c   1.000
_cell.angle_alpha   90.00
_cell.angle_beta   90.00
_cell.angle_gamma   90.00
#
_symmetry.space_group_name_H-M   'P 1'
#
loop_
_entity.id
_entity.type
_entity.pdbx_description
1 polymer ?
#
loop_
_entity_poly.entity_id
_entity_poly.type
_entity_poly.pdbx_seq_one_letter_code
_entity_poly.pdbx_strand_id
1 'polypeptide(L)'
;MILLLLEIRFTKFMDTIQTKTNGKVLSYKSIFISDVHLGTRGCQANKLLEFYKHTRSENLYLVGDIIDIWELKKRFYWPQEHNDVIQKTLRKARHGTKVHYIIGNHDEMFRKMIPLNFGDIKMVNRVVHETVNKKKYIVVHGDAWDGVMKYVKWLSKIGSVAYNWLLTINVVINFFRKRLGKDKWSLARFLKSKVKNAVKYIGEYEKTVSDFAKRKKVDGIICGHIHKAANQDVEGMNYLNRGDWGESCTAEGEQIEGRKERIEGEKERQEEGEYERR
;
A
#
# COMPACT_ATOMS: atom_id res chain seq x y z
N MET A 1 9.63 -8.69 21.26
CA MET A 1 10.23 -7.44 20.73
C MET A 1 9.41 -7.05 19.51
N ILE A 2 8.58 -6.02 19.67
CA ILE A 2 7.50 -5.67 18.73
C ILE A 2 8.09 -5.05 17.47
N LEU A 3 7.56 -5.47 16.31
CA LEU A 3 7.92 -4.93 15.01
C LEU A 3 7.62 -3.41 15.01
N LEU A 4 8.66 -2.60 14.82
CA LEU A 4 8.54 -1.13 14.79
C LEU A 4 7.94 -0.61 13.46
N LEU A 5 7.56 -1.50 12.56
CA LEU A 5 6.85 -1.18 11.32
C LEU A 5 5.34 -1.18 11.60
N LEU A 6 4.70 -0.03 11.48
CA LEU A 6 3.28 0.18 11.78
C LEU A 6 2.51 0.53 10.51
N GLU A 7 1.41 -0.17 10.27
CA GLU A 7 0.45 0.22 9.24
C GLU A 7 -0.21 1.55 9.62
N ILE A 8 -0.13 2.52 8.71
CA ILE A 8 -0.73 3.84 8.84
C ILE A 8 -1.94 3.91 7.92
N ARG A 9 -3.14 3.84 8.48
CA ARG A 9 -4.39 4.12 7.73
C ARG A 9 -4.70 5.60 7.80
N PHE A 10 -4.99 6.21 6.67
CA PHE A 10 -5.17 7.67 6.56
C PHE A 10 -6.22 8.23 7.54
N THR A 11 -7.37 7.58 7.71
CA THR A 11 -8.41 8.02 8.65
C THR A 11 -7.90 8.07 10.08
N LYS A 12 -7.31 6.96 10.58
CA LYS A 12 -6.74 6.87 11.91
C LYS A 12 -5.54 7.82 12.10
N PHE A 13 -4.76 8.04 11.04
CA PHE A 13 -3.67 8.99 11.02
C PHE A 13 -4.17 10.42 11.22
N MET A 14 -5.22 10.85 10.50
CA MET A 14 -5.79 12.18 10.64
C MET A 14 -6.40 12.41 12.02
N ASP A 15 -7.08 11.41 12.57
CA ASP A 15 -7.57 11.45 13.96
C ASP A 15 -6.41 11.66 14.95
N THR A 16 -5.28 10.96 14.74
CA THR A 16 -4.09 11.12 15.58
C THR A 16 -3.49 12.53 15.47
N ILE A 17 -3.43 13.08 14.24
CA ILE A 17 -2.94 14.45 14.02
C ILE A 17 -3.79 15.47 14.75
N GLN A 18 -5.11 15.34 14.68
CA GLN A 18 -6.04 16.28 15.30
C GLN A 18 -6.07 16.15 16.83
N THR A 19 -6.12 14.93 17.37
CA THR A 19 -6.37 14.68 18.79
C THR A 19 -5.11 14.61 19.64
N LYS A 20 -4.01 14.03 19.13
CA LYS A 20 -2.83 13.72 19.94
C LYS A 20 -1.62 14.63 19.66
N THR A 21 -1.52 15.22 18.47
CA THR A 21 -0.32 15.97 18.12
C THR A 21 -0.56 17.47 17.96
N ASN A 22 -1.80 17.92 18.13
CA ASN A 22 -2.16 19.34 17.95
C ASN A 22 -1.64 19.91 16.61
N GLY A 23 -1.69 19.12 15.55
CA GLY A 23 -1.19 19.48 14.22
C GLY A 23 0.32 19.35 14.00
N LYS A 24 1.09 18.84 14.98
CA LYS A 24 2.55 18.66 14.84
C LYS A 24 2.86 17.57 13.80
N VAL A 25 3.95 17.80 13.05
CA VAL A 25 4.45 16.86 12.04
C VAL A 25 5.05 15.63 12.70
N LEU A 26 4.58 14.45 12.31
CA LEU A 26 5.11 13.16 12.76
C LEU A 26 6.40 12.81 11.99
N SER A 27 7.41 12.35 12.70
CA SER A 27 8.69 11.96 12.10
C SER A 27 8.88 10.44 12.16
N TYR A 28 9.31 9.88 11.04
CA TYR A 28 9.57 8.46 10.87
C TYR A 28 11.02 8.23 10.41
N LYS A 29 11.57 7.06 10.70
CA LYS A 29 12.83 6.60 10.09
C LYS A 29 12.62 6.35 8.61
N SER A 30 11.56 5.62 8.30
CA SER A 30 11.22 5.24 6.94
C SER A 30 9.71 5.24 6.73
N ILE A 31 9.26 5.65 5.54
CA ILE A 31 7.87 5.58 5.08
C ILE A 31 7.83 4.79 3.77
N PHE A 32 6.87 3.88 3.65
CA PHE A 32 6.63 3.08 2.45
C PHE A 32 5.22 3.35 1.93
N ILE A 33 5.10 3.69 0.66
CA ILE A 33 3.86 4.00 -0.04
C ILE A 33 3.87 3.24 -1.36
N SER A 34 2.77 2.59 -1.74
CA SER A 34 2.64 1.88 -3.01
C SER A 34 1.33 2.19 -3.71
N ASP A 35 1.23 1.83 -4.98
CA ASP A 35 -0.01 1.78 -5.75
C ASP A 35 -0.81 3.10 -5.68
N VAL A 36 -0.13 4.21 -5.96
CA VAL A 36 -0.72 5.58 -5.95
C VAL A 36 -1.54 5.83 -7.21
N HIS A 37 -1.09 5.30 -8.35
CA HIS A 37 -1.73 5.42 -9.65
C HIS A 37 -2.05 6.86 -10.08
N LEU A 38 -1.07 7.76 -9.95
CA LEU A 38 -1.18 9.11 -10.53
C LEU A 38 -1.44 9.00 -12.05
N GLY A 39 -2.42 9.72 -12.54
CA GLY A 39 -2.92 9.59 -13.91
C GLY A 39 -4.28 8.91 -14.00
N THR A 40 -4.82 8.42 -12.88
CA THR A 40 -6.16 7.84 -12.79
C THR A 40 -7.12 8.72 -11.99
N ARG A 41 -8.42 8.58 -12.26
CA ARG A 41 -9.47 9.27 -11.49
C ARG A 41 -9.67 8.69 -10.08
N GLY A 42 -9.25 7.45 -9.85
CA GLY A 42 -9.36 6.76 -8.57
C GLY A 42 -8.27 7.15 -7.57
N CYS A 43 -7.21 7.81 -8.02
CA CYS A 43 -6.11 8.24 -7.15
C CYS A 43 -6.58 9.26 -6.10
N GLN A 44 -6.29 9.01 -4.83
CA GLN A 44 -6.61 9.90 -3.72
C GLN A 44 -5.44 10.88 -3.45
N ALA A 45 -5.00 11.62 -4.48
CA ALA A 45 -3.84 12.50 -4.43
C ALA A 45 -3.92 13.54 -3.28
N ASN A 46 -5.11 14.11 -3.02
CA ASN A 46 -5.31 15.07 -1.94
C ASN A 46 -5.04 14.46 -0.56
N LYS A 47 -5.42 13.20 -0.32
CA LYS A 47 -5.10 12.51 0.93
C LYS A 47 -3.58 12.27 1.06
N LEU A 48 -2.90 11.95 -0.04
CA LEU A 48 -1.45 11.78 -0.05
C LEU A 48 -0.73 13.10 0.23
N LEU A 49 -1.21 14.20 -0.34
CA LEU A 49 -0.68 15.54 -0.07
C LEU A 49 -0.84 15.93 1.40
N GLU A 50 -2.00 15.66 1.99
CA GLU A 50 -2.25 15.90 3.41
C GLU A 50 -1.36 15.00 4.30
N PHE A 51 -1.21 13.72 3.94
CA PHE A 51 -0.27 12.82 4.60
C PHE A 51 1.18 13.36 4.53
N TYR A 52 1.62 13.82 3.36
CA TYR A 52 2.95 14.40 3.16
C TYR A 52 3.17 15.68 3.97
N LYS A 53 2.12 16.48 4.16
CA LYS A 53 2.18 17.71 4.95
C LYS A 53 2.45 17.43 6.42
N HIS A 54 1.87 16.37 6.96
CA HIS A 54 1.95 16.01 8.37
C HIS A 54 3.01 14.94 8.67
N THR A 55 3.84 14.55 7.68
CA THR A 55 4.89 13.55 7.90
C THR A 55 6.25 13.99 7.40
N ARG A 56 7.29 13.57 8.14
CA ARG A 56 8.69 13.62 7.72
C ARG A 56 9.31 12.24 7.87
N SER A 57 10.30 11.93 7.03
CA SER A 57 11.06 10.68 7.15
C SER A 57 12.48 10.88 6.66
N GLU A 58 13.40 10.05 7.17
CA GLU A 58 14.76 9.99 6.63
C GLU A 58 14.75 9.27 5.29
N ASN A 59 13.94 8.21 5.16
CA ASN A 59 13.79 7.46 3.93
C ASN A 59 12.32 7.45 3.48
N LEU A 60 12.09 7.61 2.19
CA LEU A 60 10.77 7.46 1.56
C LEU A 60 10.90 6.43 0.43
N TYR A 61 10.13 5.35 0.54
CA TYR A 61 10.05 4.30 -0.47
C TYR A 61 8.72 4.40 -1.21
N LEU A 62 8.79 4.69 -2.50
CA LEU A 62 7.67 4.65 -3.43
C LEU A 62 7.71 3.27 -4.10
N VAL A 63 6.82 2.37 -3.66
CA VAL A 63 6.94 0.94 -3.91
C VAL A 63 6.08 0.52 -5.11
N GLY A 64 6.38 1.12 -6.27
CA GLY A 64 5.79 0.80 -7.56
C GLY A 64 4.38 1.33 -7.80
N ASP A 65 4.01 1.38 -9.06
CA ASP A 65 2.72 1.85 -9.54
C ASP A 65 2.37 3.26 -9.03
N ILE A 66 3.39 4.13 -8.99
CA ILE A 66 3.22 5.51 -8.55
C ILE A 66 2.57 6.35 -9.65
N ILE A 67 3.01 6.17 -10.90
CA ILE A 67 2.43 6.81 -12.07
C ILE A 67 1.79 5.74 -12.94
N ASP A 68 0.50 5.87 -13.23
CA ASP A 68 -0.21 4.94 -14.10
C ASP A 68 -0.05 5.30 -15.57
N ILE A 69 1.09 4.90 -16.15
CA ILE A 69 1.39 5.17 -17.55
C ILE A 69 0.48 4.37 -18.48
N TRP A 70 -0.03 3.23 -18.05
CA TRP A 70 -0.98 2.46 -18.85
C TRP A 70 -2.31 3.20 -19.05
N GLU A 71 -2.85 3.82 -18.01
CA GLU A 71 -4.06 4.63 -18.13
C GLU A 71 -3.80 5.96 -18.85
N LEU A 72 -2.66 6.61 -18.58
CA LEU A 72 -2.28 7.85 -19.29
C LEU A 72 -2.14 7.66 -20.80
N LYS A 73 -1.66 6.48 -21.26
CA LYS A 73 -1.59 6.14 -22.69
C LYS A 73 -2.96 5.94 -23.33
N LYS A 74 -3.95 5.48 -22.57
CA LYS A 74 -5.33 5.31 -23.07
C LYS A 74 -6.06 6.64 -23.11
N ARG A 75 -5.94 7.41 -22.04
CA ARG A 75 -6.58 8.72 -21.88
C ARG A 75 -5.76 9.56 -20.93
N PHE A 76 -5.26 10.68 -21.42
CA PHE A 76 -4.51 11.61 -20.59
C PHE A 76 -5.43 12.27 -19.52
N TYR A 77 -5.09 12.07 -18.25
CA TYR A 77 -5.75 12.68 -17.11
C TYR A 77 -4.67 13.03 -16.07
N TRP A 78 -4.41 14.33 -15.92
CA TRP A 78 -3.36 14.81 -15.02
C TRP A 78 -3.79 16.12 -14.36
N PRO A 79 -4.64 16.04 -13.31
CA PRO A 79 -5.06 17.23 -12.56
C PRO A 79 -3.91 17.79 -11.72
N GLN A 80 -4.11 19.01 -11.21
CA GLN A 80 -3.07 19.74 -10.48
C GLN A 80 -2.57 18.98 -9.24
N GLU A 81 -3.44 18.27 -8.55
CA GLU A 81 -3.11 17.50 -7.34
C GLU A 81 -2.08 16.39 -7.63
N HIS A 82 -2.12 15.80 -8.83
CA HIS A 82 -1.11 14.82 -9.25
C HIS A 82 0.25 15.48 -9.44
N ASN A 83 0.27 16.66 -10.03
CA ASN A 83 1.50 17.44 -10.18
C ASN A 83 2.06 17.85 -8.80
N ASP A 84 1.20 18.24 -7.88
CA ASP A 84 1.58 18.64 -6.52
C ASP A 84 2.19 17.48 -5.72
N VAL A 85 1.71 16.23 -5.91
CA VAL A 85 2.34 15.04 -5.32
C VAL A 85 3.78 14.88 -5.80
N ILE A 86 4.02 15.02 -7.12
CA ILE A 86 5.38 14.94 -7.68
C ILE A 86 6.26 16.07 -7.11
N GLN A 87 5.78 17.30 -7.11
CA GLN A 87 6.51 18.44 -6.55
C GLN A 87 6.84 18.26 -5.06
N LYS A 88 5.88 17.77 -4.27
CA LYS A 88 6.10 17.48 -2.84
C LYS A 88 7.14 16.38 -2.65
N THR A 89 7.12 15.33 -3.48
CA THR A 89 8.12 14.27 -3.43
C THR A 89 9.53 14.80 -3.74
N LEU A 90 9.67 15.57 -4.81
CA LEU A 90 10.94 16.24 -5.17
C LEU A 90 11.41 17.17 -4.05
N ARG A 91 10.48 17.93 -3.44
CA ARG A 91 10.80 18.82 -2.32
C ARG A 91 11.30 18.03 -1.10
N LYS A 92 10.68 16.88 -0.76
CA LYS A 92 11.15 16.00 0.32
C LYS A 92 12.60 15.53 0.04
N ALA A 93 12.87 15.05 -1.17
CA ALA A 93 14.21 14.66 -1.58
C ALA A 93 15.22 15.81 -1.42
N ARG A 94 14.93 17.00 -1.96
CA ARG A 94 15.76 18.19 -1.85
C ARG A 94 16.04 18.64 -0.39
N HIS A 95 15.14 18.32 0.54
CA HIS A 95 15.31 18.61 1.97
C HIS A 95 15.94 17.45 2.75
N GLY A 96 16.58 16.50 2.07
CA GLY A 96 17.41 15.46 2.67
C GLY A 96 16.71 14.12 2.93
N THR A 97 15.43 13.95 2.54
CA THR A 97 14.80 12.62 2.55
C THR A 97 15.40 11.77 1.43
N LYS A 98 15.94 10.61 1.76
CA LYS A 98 16.42 9.63 0.76
C LYS A 98 15.23 8.97 0.10
N VAL A 99 14.94 9.33 -1.15
CA VAL A 99 13.79 8.81 -1.89
C VAL A 99 14.23 7.66 -2.80
N HIS A 100 13.56 6.51 -2.64
CA HIS A 100 13.73 5.35 -3.50
C HIS A 100 12.43 5.09 -4.26
N TYR A 101 12.50 5.20 -5.58
CA TYR A 101 11.39 4.88 -6.47
C TYR A 101 11.60 3.45 -6.98
N ILE A 102 10.85 2.51 -6.43
CA ILE A 102 10.80 1.12 -6.89
C ILE A 102 9.79 1.06 -8.03
N ILE A 103 10.18 0.50 -9.16
CA ILE A 103 9.36 0.51 -10.38
C ILE A 103 8.38 -0.66 -10.35
N GLY A 104 7.10 -0.37 -10.58
CA GLY A 104 6.03 -1.35 -10.74
C GLY A 104 5.72 -1.68 -12.20
N ASN A 105 4.60 -2.34 -12.46
CA ASN A 105 4.19 -2.70 -13.82
C ASN A 105 3.48 -1.56 -14.55
N HIS A 106 2.74 -0.68 -13.86
CA HIS A 106 2.09 0.47 -14.49
C HIS A 106 3.08 1.56 -14.92
N ASP A 107 4.24 1.60 -14.27
CA ASP A 107 5.34 2.52 -14.57
C ASP A 107 6.60 1.80 -15.09
N GLU A 108 6.44 0.57 -15.63
CA GLU A 108 7.52 -0.30 -16.11
C GLU A 108 8.44 0.31 -17.17
N MET A 109 7.96 1.31 -17.90
CA MET A 109 8.79 2.00 -18.91
C MET A 109 10.05 2.62 -18.29
N PHE A 110 10.01 3.00 -17.02
CA PHE A 110 11.17 3.53 -16.31
C PHE A 110 12.26 2.48 -16.06
N ARG A 111 11.95 1.18 -16.15
CA ARG A 111 12.97 0.11 -16.03
C ARG A 111 14.06 0.22 -17.08
N LYS A 112 13.72 0.72 -18.28
CA LYS A 112 14.68 0.93 -19.37
C LYS A 112 15.64 2.08 -19.08
N MET A 113 15.31 2.93 -18.10
CA MET A 113 16.10 4.10 -17.73
C MET A 113 17.04 3.83 -16.56
N ILE A 114 16.94 2.69 -15.89
CA ILE A 114 17.86 2.33 -14.79
C ILE A 114 19.29 2.15 -15.37
N PRO A 115 20.31 2.77 -14.74
CA PRO A 115 20.35 3.35 -13.39
C PRO A 115 20.14 4.89 -13.34
N LEU A 116 19.06 5.40 -13.90
CA LEU A 116 18.77 6.83 -13.85
C LEU A 116 18.40 7.27 -12.42
N ASN A 117 19.04 8.32 -11.95
CA ASN A 117 18.58 9.08 -10.80
C ASN A 117 17.83 10.32 -11.28
N PHE A 118 16.65 10.55 -10.74
CA PHE A 118 15.89 11.78 -11.04
C PHE A 118 16.12 12.78 -9.89
N GLY A 119 17.14 13.62 -10.02
CA GLY A 119 17.66 14.42 -8.91
C GLY A 119 18.13 13.51 -7.76
N ASP A 120 17.64 13.75 -6.55
CA ASP A 120 17.96 12.94 -5.36
C ASP A 120 17.05 11.69 -5.21
N ILE A 121 16.25 11.35 -6.23
CA ILE A 121 15.40 10.17 -6.27
C ILE A 121 16.12 9.05 -7.00
N LYS A 122 16.38 7.94 -6.29
CA LYS A 122 16.99 6.73 -6.87
C LYS A 122 15.91 5.82 -7.46
N MET A 123 15.98 5.59 -8.77
CA MET A 123 15.08 4.64 -9.45
C MET A 123 15.71 3.25 -9.46
N VAL A 124 15.00 2.27 -8.90
CA VAL A 124 15.50 0.90 -8.74
C VAL A 124 14.38 -0.12 -8.95
N ASN A 125 14.74 -1.36 -9.30
CA ASN A 125 13.77 -2.47 -9.34
C ASN A 125 13.47 -3.04 -7.95
N ARG A 126 14.43 -2.94 -7.04
CA ARG A 126 14.36 -3.42 -5.66
C ARG A 126 15.48 -2.80 -4.84
N VAL A 127 15.27 -2.76 -3.52
CA VAL A 127 16.31 -2.32 -2.57
C VAL A 127 16.19 -3.12 -1.28
N VAL A 128 17.28 -3.28 -0.55
CA VAL A 128 17.25 -3.83 0.81
C VAL A 128 17.19 -2.66 1.78
N HIS A 129 16.18 -2.68 2.63
CA HIS A 129 16.01 -1.77 3.75
C HIS A 129 16.45 -2.45 5.04
N GLU A 130 17.30 -1.79 5.83
CA GLU A 130 17.67 -2.22 7.17
C GLU A 130 16.91 -1.38 8.19
N THR A 131 16.11 -2.06 9.01
CA THR A 131 15.32 -1.42 10.06
C THR A 131 16.21 -0.96 11.23
N VAL A 132 15.64 -0.13 12.12
CA VAL A 132 16.30 0.28 13.37
C VAL A 132 16.79 -0.94 14.17
N ASN A 133 16.02 -2.04 14.17
CA ASN A 133 16.35 -3.29 14.85
C ASN A 133 17.30 -4.20 14.05
N LYS A 134 18.00 -3.67 13.05
CA LYS A 134 18.96 -4.41 12.21
C LYS A 134 18.35 -5.54 11.38
N LYS A 135 17.04 -5.65 11.29
CA LYS A 135 16.36 -6.58 10.39
C LYS A 135 16.42 -6.07 8.96
N LYS A 136 16.64 -6.97 8.02
CA LYS A 136 16.74 -6.66 6.59
C LYS A 136 15.47 -7.04 5.88
N TYR A 137 14.87 -6.08 5.18
CA TYR A 137 13.68 -6.30 4.34
C TYR A 137 14.02 -5.99 2.89
N ILE A 138 13.65 -6.90 1.99
CA ILE A 138 13.69 -6.58 0.58
C ILE A 138 12.43 -5.79 0.21
N VAL A 139 12.62 -4.62 -0.39
CA VAL A 139 11.53 -3.77 -0.88
C VAL A 139 11.43 -3.93 -2.38
N VAL A 140 10.27 -4.35 -2.87
CA VAL A 140 10.01 -4.64 -4.28
C VAL A 140 8.52 -4.44 -4.56
N HIS A 141 8.13 -4.07 -5.78
CA HIS A 141 6.72 -3.88 -6.06
C HIS A 141 5.91 -5.18 -5.97
N GLY A 142 6.37 -6.23 -6.62
CA GLY A 142 5.71 -7.53 -6.54
C GLY A 142 5.16 -8.07 -7.86
N ASP A 143 5.13 -7.26 -8.89
CA ASP A 143 4.62 -7.58 -10.22
C ASP A 143 5.35 -8.73 -10.94
N ALA A 144 6.61 -9.00 -10.57
CA ALA A 144 7.39 -10.12 -11.11
C ALA A 144 6.72 -11.50 -10.87
N TRP A 145 5.78 -11.58 -9.93
CA TRP A 145 5.02 -12.79 -9.62
C TRP A 145 3.57 -12.75 -10.12
N ASP A 146 3.29 -11.89 -11.11
CA ASP A 146 1.96 -11.60 -11.68
C ASP A 146 1.28 -12.80 -12.37
N GLY A 147 1.99 -13.86 -12.67
CA GLY A 147 1.42 -15.07 -13.27
C GLY A 147 0.19 -15.60 -12.50
N VAL A 148 0.11 -15.27 -11.20
CA VAL A 148 -0.98 -15.65 -10.30
C VAL A 148 -2.08 -14.57 -10.25
N MET A 149 -1.77 -13.30 -10.56
CA MET A 149 -2.64 -12.15 -10.23
C MET A 149 -3.61 -11.69 -11.31
N LYS A 150 -3.48 -12.14 -12.54
CA LYS A 150 -4.39 -11.76 -13.66
C LYS A 150 -5.88 -11.98 -13.36
N TYR A 151 -6.20 -12.87 -12.45
CA TYR A 151 -7.58 -13.23 -12.09
C TYR A 151 -8.18 -12.41 -10.94
N VAL A 152 -7.37 -11.83 -10.03
CA VAL A 152 -7.88 -11.10 -8.85
C VAL A 152 -8.33 -9.69 -9.22
N LYS A 153 -7.62 -9.00 -10.12
CA LYS A 153 -8.01 -7.65 -10.60
C LYS A 153 -9.38 -7.58 -11.27
N TRP A 154 -9.82 -8.67 -11.88
CA TRP A 154 -11.16 -8.76 -12.48
C TRP A 154 -12.27 -8.89 -11.43
N LEU A 155 -11.97 -9.52 -10.28
CA LEU A 155 -12.94 -9.77 -9.23
C LEU A 155 -13.26 -8.49 -8.41
N SER A 156 -12.28 -7.63 -8.17
CA SER A 156 -12.48 -6.37 -7.42
C SER A 156 -13.31 -5.34 -8.20
N LYS A 157 -13.25 -5.37 -9.54
CA LYS A 157 -14.09 -4.50 -10.38
C LYS A 157 -15.58 -4.88 -10.42
N ILE A 158 -15.94 -6.06 -9.91
CA ILE A 158 -17.34 -6.48 -9.72
C ILE A 158 -17.85 -6.02 -8.34
N GLY A 159 -17.47 -4.82 -7.92
CA GLY A 159 -17.98 -4.21 -6.71
C GLY A 159 -19.51 -4.04 -6.70
N SER A 160 -20.05 -3.60 -5.61
CA SER A 160 -21.46 -3.58 -5.17
C SER A 160 -22.56 -3.31 -6.24
N VAL A 161 -22.26 -2.54 -7.28
CA VAL A 161 -23.22 -2.24 -8.34
C VAL A 161 -23.54 -3.47 -9.21
N ALA A 162 -22.52 -4.27 -9.53
CA ALA A 162 -22.71 -5.49 -10.30
C ALA A 162 -23.43 -6.59 -9.50
N TYR A 163 -23.33 -6.58 -8.17
CA TYR A 163 -24.00 -7.59 -7.34
C TYR A 163 -25.52 -7.54 -7.49
N ASN A 164 -26.13 -6.37 -7.43
CA ASN A 164 -27.58 -6.20 -7.58
C ASN A 164 -28.04 -6.56 -9.00
N TRP A 165 -27.30 -6.15 -10.02
CA TRP A 165 -27.56 -6.54 -11.41
C TRP A 165 -27.44 -8.06 -11.60
N LEU A 166 -26.44 -8.70 -11.02
CA LEU A 166 -26.24 -10.12 -11.09
C LEU A 166 -27.35 -10.91 -10.39
N LEU A 167 -27.92 -10.42 -9.29
CA LEU A 167 -29.09 -11.04 -8.66
C LEU A 167 -30.32 -11.00 -9.57
N THR A 168 -30.59 -9.88 -10.21
CA THR A 168 -31.70 -9.73 -11.15
C THR A 168 -31.50 -10.64 -12.38
N ILE A 169 -30.31 -10.66 -12.95
CA ILE A 169 -29.94 -11.54 -14.05
C ILE A 169 -30.10 -13.01 -13.67
N ASN A 170 -29.73 -13.39 -12.44
CA ASN A 170 -29.89 -14.76 -11.95
C ASN A 170 -31.35 -15.23 -11.95
N VAL A 171 -32.27 -14.35 -11.60
CA VAL A 171 -33.72 -14.64 -11.66
C VAL A 171 -34.16 -14.87 -13.12
N VAL A 172 -33.78 -13.97 -14.02
CA VAL A 172 -34.12 -14.05 -15.45
C VAL A 172 -33.53 -15.31 -16.10
N ILE A 173 -32.25 -15.57 -15.86
CA ILE A 173 -31.58 -16.79 -16.37
C ILE A 173 -32.32 -18.05 -15.90
N ASN A 174 -32.66 -18.14 -14.61
CA ASN A 174 -33.32 -19.31 -14.06
C ASN A 174 -34.75 -19.48 -14.58
N PHE A 175 -35.45 -18.39 -14.91
CA PHE A 175 -36.75 -18.44 -15.57
C PHE A 175 -36.63 -19.12 -16.96
N PHE A 176 -35.69 -18.70 -17.80
CA PHE A 176 -35.47 -19.33 -19.10
C PHE A 176 -34.94 -20.79 -18.99
N ARG A 177 -34.03 -21.05 -18.06
CA ARG A 177 -33.48 -22.39 -17.82
C ARG A 177 -34.58 -23.38 -17.43
N LYS A 178 -35.52 -22.95 -16.57
CA LYS A 178 -36.68 -23.77 -16.18
C LYS A 178 -37.56 -24.12 -17.39
N ARG A 179 -37.77 -23.17 -18.33
CA ARG A 179 -38.54 -23.43 -19.56
C ARG A 179 -37.83 -24.38 -20.53
N LEU A 180 -36.50 -24.42 -20.46
CA LEU A 180 -35.64 -25.30 -21.30
C LEU A 180 -35.33 -26.63 -20.60
N GLY A 181 -36.01 -26.98 -19.49
CA GLY A 181 -35.79 -28.23 -18.76
C GLY A 181 -34.41 -28.36 -18.11
N LYS A 182 -33.69 -27.24 -17.91
CA LYS A 182 -32.35 -27.24 -17.31
C LYS A 182 -32.40 -26.90 -15.82
N ASP A 183 -31.47 -27.53 -15.04
CA ASP A 183 -31.35 -27.28 -13.63
C ASP A 183 -31.08 -25.81 -13.29
N LYS A 184 -31.51 -25.40 -12.09
CA LYS A 184 -31.28 -24.05 -11.59
C LYS A 184 -29.78 -23.74 -11.48
N TRP A 185 -29.38 -22.62 -12.05
CA TRP A 185 -28.04 -22.07 -11.88
C TRP A 185 -28.00 -21.16 -10.62
N SER A 186 -26.97 -21.31 -9.82
CA SER A 186 -26.83 -20.54 -8.57
C SER A 186 -25.67 -19.54 -8.69
N LEU A 187 -26.00 -18.25 -8.78
CA LEU A 187 -25.03 -17.16 -8.75
C LEU A 187 -24.20 -17.17 -7.45
N ALA A 188 -24.86 -17.48 -6.31
CA ALA A 188 -24.17 -17.57 -5.02
C ALA A 188 -23.07 -18.63 -5.04
N ARG A 189 -23.34 -19.82 -5.62
CA ARG A 189 -22.32 -20.88 -5.78
C ARG A 189 -21.18 -20.46 -6.69
N PHE A 190 -21.49 -19.78 -7.79
CA PHE A 190 -20.48 -19.24 -8.72
C PHE A 190 -19.58 -18.20 -8.03
N LEU A 191 -20.17 -17.23 -7.32
CA LEU A 191 -19.42 -16.22 -6.58
C LEU A 191 -18.57 -16.83 -5.47
N LYS A 192 -19.12 -17.80 -4.71
CA LYS A 192 -18.37 -18.51 -3.67
C LYS A 192 -17.13 -19.23 -4.24
N SER A 193 -17.26 -19.86 -5.40
CA SER A 193 -16.12 -20.51 -6.06
C SER A 193 -15.06 -19.49 -6.52
N LYS A 194 -15.49 -18.33 -7.02
CA LYS A 194 -14.58 -17.26 -7.45
C LYS A 194 -13.85 -16.63 -6.28
N VAL A 195 -14.55 -16.37 -5.16
CA VAL A 195 -13.92 -15.86 -3.93
C VAL A 195 -12.91 -16.89 -3.39
N LYS A 196 -13.28 -18.19 -3.34
CA LYS A 196 -12.34 -19.24 -2.92
C LYS A 196 -11.08 -19.28 -3.77
N ASN A 197 -11.21 -19.16 -5.08
CA ASN A 197 -10.07 -19.11 -5.99
C ASN A 197 -9.21 -17.87 -5.76
N ALA A 198 -9.83 -16.69 -5.57
CA ALA A 198 -9.09 -15.46 -5.27
C ALA A 198 -8.28 -15.59 -3.97
N VAL A 199 -8.87 -16.12 -2.90
CA VAL A 199 -8.16 -16.37 -1.63
C VAL A 199 -7.00 -17.33 -1.82
N LYS A 200 -7.19 -18.42 -2.58
CA LYS A 200 -6.13 -19.38 -2.91
C LYS A 200 -4.97 -18.68 -3.65
N TYR A 201 -5.29 -17.85 -4.66
CA TYR A 201 -4.28 -17.12 -5.42
C TYR A 201 -3.48 -16.13 -4.55
N ILE A 202 -4.16 -15.41 -3.65
CA ILE A 202 -3.48 -14.52 -2.71
C ILE A 202 -2.47 -15.30 -1.86
N GLY A 203 -2.89 -16.44 -1.29
CA GLY A 203 -2.00 -17.28 -0.49
C GLY A 203 -0.81 -17.84 -1.28
N GLU A 204 -1.02 -18.26 -2.53
CA GLU A 204 0.07 -18.72 -3.40
C GLU A 204 1.05 -17.59 -3.75
N TYR A 205 0.55 -16.37 -3.97
CA TYR A 205 1.37 -15.19 -4.17
C TYR A 205 2.22 -14.88 -2.92
N GLU A 206 1.58 -14.75 -1.77
CA GLU A 206 2.24 -14.45 -0.49
C GLU A 206 3.35 -15.48 -0.19
N LYS A 207 3.08 -16.76 -0.42
CA LYS A 207 4.08 -17.82 -0.30
C LYS A 207 5.24 -17.66 -1.28
N THR A 208 4.95 -17.46 -2.57
CA THR A 208 5.98 -17.31 -3.61
C THR A 208 6.91 -16.14 -3.33
N VAL A 209 6.34 -15.02 -2.90
CA VAL A 209 7.07 -13.80 -2.55
C VAL A 209 7.92 -14.02 -1.29
N SER A 210 7.38 -14.71 -0.29
CA SER A 210 8.11 -15.06 0.94
C SER A 210 9.27 -16.04 0.66
N ASP A 211 9.07 -17.03 -0.19
CA ASP A 211 10.15 -17.94 -0.62
C ASP A 211 11.26 -17.21 -1.37
N PHE A 212 10.92 -16.19 -2.14
CA PHE A 212 11.94 -15.34 -2.75
C PHE A 212 12.77 -14.60 -1.70
N ALA A 213 12.13 -14.02 -0.67
CA ALA A 213 12.83 -13.35 0.43
C ALA A 213 13.74 -14.31 1.19
N LYS A 214 13.29 -15.54 1.48
CA LYS A 214 14.10 -16.59 2.10
C LYS A 214 15.38 -16.88 1.29
N ARG A 215 15.24 -17.03 -0.03
CA ARG A 215 16.41 -17.25 -0.92
C ARG A 215 17.38 -16.07 -0.92
N LYS A 216 16.90 -14.84 -0.63
CA LYS A 216 17.75 -13.64 -0.50
C LYS A 216 18.37 -13.47 0.89
N LYS A 217 18.08 -14.37 1.84
CA LYS A 217 18.59 -14.34 3.22
C LYS A 217 18.29 -13.03 3.92
N VAL A 218 17.06 -12.56 3.81
CA VAL A 218 16.51 -11.37 4.50
C VAL A 218 15.43 -11.80 5.48
N ASP A 219 15.09 -10.93 6.44
CA ASP A 219 14.13 -11.21 7.50
C ASP A 219 12.68 -11.01 7.06
N GLY A 220 12.47 -10.33 5.93
CA GLY A 220 11.13 -10.08 5.42
C GLY A 220 11.10 -9.39 4.08
N ILE A 221 9.89 -9.14 3.61
CA ILE A 221 9.61 -8.46 2.34
C ILE A 221 8.56 -7.38 2.52
N ILE A 222 8.77 -6.24 1.86
CA ILE A 222 7.81 -5.14 1.77
C ILE A 222 7.43 -5.01 0.29
N CYS A 223 6.14 -5.14 -0.01
CA CYS A 223 5.63 -5.04 -1.37
C CYS A 223 4.29 -4.29 -1.45
N GLY A 224 3.82 -4.04 -2.67
CA GLY A 224 2.50 -3.53 -3.03
C GLY A 224 1.76 -4.49 -3.94
N HIS A 225 1.23 -3.99 -5.07
CA HIS A 225 0.73 -4.71 -6.22
C HIS A 225 -0.63 -5.42 -6.05
N ILE A 226 -0.88 -6.13 -4.97
CA ILE A 226 -2.16 -6.84 -4.77
C ILE A 226 -3.25 -5.96 -4.16
N HIS A 227 -2.97 -4.69 -3.87
CA HIS A 227 -3.89 -3.70 -3.30
C HIS A 227 -4.57 -4.15 -1.99
N LYS A 228 -3.98 -5.11 -1.30
CA LYS A 228 -4.48 -5.62 -0.02
C LYS A 228 -3.43 -5.42 1.05
N ALA A 229 -3.67 -4.47 1.94
CA ALA A 229 -2.78 -4.27 3.08
C ALA A 229 -2.70 -5.54 3.93
N ALA A 230 -1.49 -5.99 4.22
CA ALA A 230 -1.22 -7.17 5.04
C ALA A 230 0.08 -6.98 5.82
N ASN A 231 0.06 -7.46 7.05
CA ASN A 231 1.24 -7.56 7.91
C ASN A 231 1.12 -8.90 8.64
N GLN A 232 1.81 -9.91 8.14
CA GLN A 232 1.67 -11.28 8.62
C GLN A 232 2.98 -12.06 8.49
N ASP A 233 3.11 -13.11 9.29
CA ASP A 233 4.15 -14.10 9.09
C ASP A 233 3.68 -15.15 8.07
N VAL A 234 4.47 -15.39 7.05
CA VAL A 234 4.24 -16.42 6.04
C VAL A 234 5.39 -17.40 6.08
N GLU A 235 5.18 -18.56 6.71
CA GLU A 235 6.18 -19.61 6.87
C GLU A 235 7.51 -19.12 7.48
N GLY A 236 7.44 -18.29 8.53
CA GLY A 236 8.60 -17.73 9.23
C GLY A 236 9.23 -16.51 8.55
N MET A 237 8.58 -15.93 7.55
CA MET A 237 9.01 -14.73 6.84
C MET A 237 8.02 -13.58 7.07
N ASN A 238 8.50 -12.43 7.50
CA ASN A 238 7.66 -11.25 7.65
C ASN A 238 7.24 -10.71 6.27
N TYR A 239 5.96 -10.90 5.94
CA TYR A 239 5.34 -10.39 4.73
C TYR A 239 4.54 -9.12 5.02
N LEU A 240 4.89 -8.03 4.34
CA LEU A 240 4.25 -6.73 4.48
C LEU A 240 3.80 -6.22 3.12
N ASN A 241 2.49 -6.06 2.94
CA ASN A 241 1.91 -5.42 1.76
C ASN A 241 1.29 -4.09 2.13
N ARG A 242 1.54 -3.05 1.32
CA ARG A 242 1.17 -1.66 1.67
C ARG A 242 -0.24 -1.26 1.27
N GLY A 243 -0.98 -2.12 0.57
CA GLY A 243 -2.30 -1.75 0.04
C GLY A 243 -2.16 -0.77 -1.12
N ASP A 244 -2.99 0.28 -1.14
CA ASP A 244 -3.05 1.26 -2.22
C ASP A 244 -3.47 2.66 -1.72
N TRP A 245 -3.35 3.67 -2.60
CA TRP A 245 -3.87 5.03 -2.38
C TRP A 245 -5.14 5.33 -3.20
N GLY A 246 -5.77 4.31 -3.80
CA GLY A 246 -7.07 4.41 -4.45
C GLY A 246 -8.21 4.16 -3.49
N GLU A 247 -8.18 3.05 -2.76
CA GLU A 247 -9.25 2.60 -1.88
C GLU A 247 -8.84 2.62 -0.40
N SER A 248 -7.74 1.94 -0.06
CA SER A 248 -7.35 1.73 1.34
C SER A 248 -6.61 2.93 1.96
N CYS A 249 -5.93 3.74 1.17
CA CYS A 249 -5.12 4.87 1.61
C CYS A 249 -4.20 4.50 2.78
N THR A 250 -3.36 3.50 2.59
CA THR A 250 -2.47 2.94 3.60
C THR A 250 -1.00 3.18 3.27
N ALA A 251 -0.21 3.40 4.31
CA ALA A 251 1.25 3.47 4.25
C ALA A 251 1.84 2.63 5.37
N GLU A 252 3.15 2.42 5.33
CA GLU A 252 3.88 1.87 6.48
C GLU A 252 4.84 2.92 7.00
N GLY A 253 4.90 3.03 8.31
CA GLY A 253 5.84 3.90 9.00
C GLY A 253 6.74 3.12 9.95
N GLU A 254 8.05 3.33 9.82
CA GLU A 254 9.01 2.87 10.81
C GLU A 254 9.30 4.00 11.78
N GLN A 255 9.03 3.78 13.08
CA GLN A 255 9.26 4.78 14.10
C GLN A 255 10.75 4.94 14.44
N ILE A 256 11.13 6.14 14.86
CA ILE A 256 12.46 6.41 15.43
C ILE A 256 12.45 5.91 16.87
N GLU A 257 13.39 5.05 17.22
CA GLU A 257 13.56 4.55 18.59
C GLU A 257 13.74 5.71 19.59
N GLY A 258 13.09 5.66 20.75
CA GLY A 258 13.21 6.65 21.82
C GLY A 258 12.11 7.73 21.89
N ARG A 259 11.16 7.77 20.97
CA ARG A 259 10.08 8.77 20.99
C ARG A 259 8.85 8.37 21.82
N LYS A 260 8.64 7.05 22.05
CA LYS A 260 7.60 6.58 22.97
C LYS A 260 7.90 6.97 24.42
N GLU A 261 9.14 6.83 24.84
CA GLU A 261 9.55 7.17 26.20
C GLU A 261 9.43 8.67 26.51
N ARG A 262 9.65 9.56 25.51
CA ARG A 262 9.47 11.01 25.71
C ARG A 262 8.00 11.42 25.88
N ILE A 263 7.06 10.74 25.23
CA ILE A 263 5.64 11.05 25.35
C ILE A 263 5.07 10.47 26.66
N GLU A 264 5.53 9.30 27.08
CA GLU A 264 5.17 8.69 28.37
C GLU A 264 5.82 9.44 29.54
N GLY A 265 7.09 9.78 29.45
CA GLY A 265 7.79 10.55 30.49
C GLY A 265 7.37 12.03 30.61
N GLU A 266 6.79 12.64 29.56
CA GLU A 266 6.15 13.95 29.64
C GLU A 266 4.75 13.86 30.26
N LYS A 267 4.03 12.75 30.09
CA LYS A 267 2.76 12.50 30.77
C LYS A 267 2.96 12.25 32.27
N GLU A 268 3.91 11.40 32.66
CA GLU A 268 4.23 11.15 34.07
C GLU A 268 4.67 12.44 34.77
N ARG A 269 5.50 13.28 34.15
CA ARG A 269 5.90 14.57 34.70
C ARG A 269 4.77 15.61 34.76
N GLN A 270 3.77 15.54 33.88
CA GLN A 270 2.59 16.40 33.95
C GLN A 270 1.62 15.93 35.04
N GLU A 271 1.46 14.64 35.22
CA GLU A 271 0.62 14.05 36.29
C GLU A 271 1.25 14.25 37.66
N GLU A 272 2.57 14.11 37.84
CA GLU A 272 3.29 14.44 39.06
C GLU A 272 3.22 15.94 39.38
N GLY A 273 3.36 16.82 38.40
CA GLY A 273 3.26 18.26 38.57
C GLY A 273 1.85 18.78 38.85
N GLU A 274 0.80 18.02 38.60
CA GLU A 274 -0.58 18.30 39.01
C GLU A 274 -0.86 17.79 40.44
N TYR A 275 -0.20 16.72 40.88
CA TYR A 275 -0.35 16.16 42.22
C TYR A 275 0.35 17.01 43.27
N GLU A 276 1.47 17.69 42.92
CA GLU A 276 2.17 18.61 43.85
C GLU A 276 1.50 20.00 43.96
N ARG A 277 0.47 20.30 43.17
CA ARG A 277 -0.28 21.57 43.20
C ARG A 277 -1.67 21.48 43.82
N ARG A 278 -2.02 20.34 44.35
CA ARG A 278 -3.24 20.11 45.19
C ARG A 278 -2.85 19.85 46.61
#